data_64be414cb860c17343177009a8a8dbdb
#
_entry.id   64be414cb860c17343177009a8a8dbdb
#
_cell.length_a   1.000
_cell.length_b   1.000
_cell.length_c   1.000
_cell.angle_alpha   90.00
_cell.angle_beta   90.00
_cell.angle_gamma   90.00
#
_symmetry.space_group_name_H-M   'P 1'
#
loop_
_entity.id
_entity.type
_entity.pdbx_description
1 polymer ?
#
loop_
_entity_poly.entity_id
_entity_poly.type
_entity_poly.pdbx_seq_one_letter_code
_entity_poly.pdbx_strand_id
1 'polypeptide(L)'
;MNTQKGEVLAKTSARHTSAEFVDFLAQIVASQPPGREIHVVADNLSAHKTKKVSEFLEANPTVRIHYTPTYSSWLNQVEIWFSKIQRHVISRGVFTSEKDLARKLMRYIRNYNKTATPIRWIYKNVAHKIIPSAI
;
A
#
# COMPACT_ATOMS: atom_id res chain seq x y z
N MET A 1 -1.18 -1.78 -2.68
CA MET A 1 -2.38 -2.48 -3.18
C MET A 1 -2.88 -1.79 -4.43
N ASN A 2 -3.15 -2.54 -5.46
CA ASN A 2 -3.79 -2.03 -6.68
C ASN A 2 -5.30 -1.91 -6.44
N THR A 3 -5.84 -0.71 -6.41
CA THR A 3 -7.25 -0.47 -6.07
C THR A 3 -8.22 -0.91 -7.15
N GLN A 4 -7.78 -1.02 -8.40
CA GLN A 4 -8.62 -1.45 -9.53
C GLN A 4 -8.78 -2.97 -9.58
N LYS A 5 -7.75 -3.72 -9.19
CA LYS A 5 -7.74 -5.19 -9.23
C LYS A 5 -7.88 -5.84 -7.86
N GLY A 6 -7.59 -5.11 -6.80
CA GLY A 6 -7.50 -5.63 -5.44
C GLY A 6 -6.23 -6.40 -5.13
N GLU A 7 -5.34 -6.58 -6.11
CA GLU A 7 -4.09 -7.30 -5.95
C GLU A 7 -3.12 -6.56 -5.04
N VAL A 8 -2.34 -7.30 -4.29
CA VAL A 8 -1.36 -6.78 -3.34
C VAL A 8 0.05 -7.14 -3.80
N LEU A 9 0.85 -6.11 -4.03
CA LEU A 9 2.31 -6.23 -4.13
C LEU A 9 2.89 -5.93 -2.74
N ALA A 10 3.74 -6.79 -2.24
CA ALA A 10 4.36 -6.62 -0.94
C ALA A 10 5.85 -6.92 -0.96
N LYS A 11 6.54 -6.26 -0.07
CA LYS A 11 7.96 -6.46 0.21
C LYS A 11 8.18 -6.42 1.71
N THR A 12 9.00 -7.32 2.21
CA THR A 12 9.47 -7.26 3.60
C THR A 12 10.82 -6.54 3.65
N SER A 13 11.00 -5.71 4.66
CA SER A 13 12.24 -4.95 4.86
C SER A 13 12.57 -4.86 6.34
N ALA A 14 13.87 -4.85 6.66
CA ALA A 14 14.35 -4.69 8.03
C ALA A 14 14.20 -3.27 8.57
N ARG A 15 14.04 -2.29 7.69
CA ARG A 15 13.96 -0.87 8.05
C ARG A 15 12.88 -0.16 7.22
N HIS A 16 12.38 0.95 7.75
CA HIS A 16 11.43 1.84 7.08
C HIS A 16 12.11 3.18 6.73
N THR A 17 13.03 3.14 5.78
CA THR A 17 13.77 4.31 5.32
C THR A 17 13.22 4.82 3.99
N SER A 18 13.59 6.07 3.64
CA SER A 18 13.25 6.63 2.33
C SER A 18 13.83 5.83 1.16
N ALA A 19 15.00 5.23 1.34
CA ALA A 19 15.63 4.38 0.32
C ALA A 19 14.79 3.14 0.04
N GLU A 20 14.25 2.51 1.07
CA GLU A 20 13.38 1.34 0.94
C GLU A 20 12.01 1.71 0.35
N PHE A 21 11.51 2.87 0.69
CA PHE A 21 10.28 3.39 0.09
C PHE A 21 10.46 3.65 -1.41
N VAL A 22 11.54 4.31 -1.81
CA VAL A 22 11.88 4.55 -3.23
C VAL A 22 12.06 3.23 -3.98
N ASP A 23 12.76 2.26 -3.40
CA ASP A 23 12.94 0.94 -3.99
C ASP A 23 11.58 0.23 -4.21
N PHE A 24 10.68 0.35 -3.25
CA PHE A 24 9.33 -0.20 -3.40
C PHE A 24 8.51 0.52 -4.48
N LEU A 25 8.61 1.85 -4.58
CA LEU A 25 8.00 2.61 -5.67
C LEU A 25 8.53 2.15 -7.04
N ALA A 26 9.83 1.90 -7.14
CA ALA A 26 10.43 1.38 -8.37
C ALA A 26 9.87 0.00 -8.74
N GLN A 27 9.64 -0.88 -7.77
CA GLN A 27 8.98 -2.17 -8.00
C GLN A 27 7.53 -1.99 -8.49
N ILE A 28 6.80 -1.05 -7.93
CA ILE A 28 5.43 -0.73 -8.38
C ILE A 28 5.46 -0.28 -9.84
N VAL A 29 6.34 0.62 -10.21
CA VAL A 29 6.49 1.10 -11.59
C VAL A 29 6.84 -0.05 -12.54
N ALA A 30 7.78 -0.90 -12.16
CA ALA A 30 8.18 -2.06 -12.96
C ALA A 30 7.05 -3.09 -13.15
N SER A 31 6.10 -3.15 -12.23
CA SER A 31 4.94 -4.06 -12.28
C SER A 31 3.81 -3.55 -13.19
N GLN A 32 3.87 -2.31 -13.65
CA GLN A 32 2.84 -1.69 -14.48
C GLN A 32 3.27 -1.58 -15.94
N PRO A 33 2.31 -1.56 -16.90
CA PRO A 33 2.62 -1.30 -18.29
C PRO A 33 3.30 0.07 -18.48
N PRO A 34 4.32 0.17 -19.33
CA PRO A 34 5.02 1.43 -19.60
C PRO A 34 4.07 2.51 -20.17
N GLY A 35 4.35 3.78 -19.84
CA GLY A 35 3.61 4.94 -20.33
C GLY A 35 2.28 5.21 -19.64
N ARG A 36 1.88 4.41 -18.65
CA ARG A 36 0.68 4.67 -17.84
C ARG A 36 0.98 5.60 -16.68
N GLU A 37 0.05 6.47 -16.41
CA GLU A 37 0.07 7.29 -15.19
C GLU A 37 -0.24 6.43 -13.97
N ILE A 38 0.58 6.54 -12.93
CA ILE A 38 0.46 5.77 -11.69
C ILE A 38 0.18 6.72 -10.54
N HIS A 39 -0.99 6.60 -9.94
CA HIS A 39 -1.37 7.36 -8.76
C HIS A 39 -1.15 6.51 -7.51
N VAL A 40 -0.28 6.96 -6.62
CA VAL A 40 0.02 6.30 -5.35
C VAL A 40 -0.61 7.07 -4.21
N VAL A 41 -1.43 6.41 -3.41
CA VAL A 41 -1.93 6.96 -2.15
C VAL A 41 -1.06 6.44 -1.02
N ALA A 42 -0.46 7.33 -0.25
CA ALA A 42 0.45 6.99 0.84
C ALA A 42 0.11 7.79 2.10
N ASP A 43 0.50 7.23 3.25
CA ASP A 43 0.38 7.93 4.52
C ASP A 43 1.29 9.15 4.57
N ASN A 44 0.87 10.15 5.33
CA ASN A 44 1.61 11.40 5.51
C ASN A 44 2.80 11.24 6.47
N LEU A 45 3.71 10.31 6.16
CA LEU A 45 4.94 10.08 6.91
C LEU A 45 6.10 10.91 6.34
N SER A 46 6.96 11.41 7.22
CA SER A 46 8.15 12.18 6.82
C SER A 46 9.09 11.40 5.89
N ALA A 47 9.24 10.10 6.10
CA ALA A 47 10.05 9.22 5.25
C ALA A 47 9.57 9.16 3.78
N HIS A 48 8.31 9.46 3.51
CA HIS A 48 7.73 9.51 2.18
C HIS A 48 7.96 10.84 1.45
N LYS A 49 8.50 11.85 2.13
CA LYS A 49 8.65 13.23 1.64
C LYS A 49 10.09 13.71 1.59
N THR A 50 11.05 12.83 1.48
CA THR A 50 12.47 13.17 1.45
C THR A 50 12.95 13.58 0.06
N LYS A 51 14.17 14.11 -0.01
CA LYS A 51 14.83 14.44 -1.27
C LYS A 51 14.94 13.23 -2.21
N LYS A 52 15.22 12.04 -1.68
CA LYS A 52 15.27 10.79 -2.47
C LYS A 52 13.96 10.50 -3.19
N VAL A 53 12.83 10.73 -2.52
CA VAL A 53 11.50 10.58 -3.11
C VAL A 53 11.27 11.61 -4.21
N SER A 54 11.64 12.86 -3.99
CA SER A 54 11.54 13.93 -4.99
C SER A 54 12.38 13.63 -6.22
N GLU A 55 13.60 13.16 -6.05
CA GLU A 55 14.49 12.76 -7.16
C GLU A 55 13.88 11.59 -7.96
N PHE A 56 13.31 10.61 -7.27
CA PHE A 56 12.60 9.49 -7.93
C PHE A 56 11.42 9.98 -8.76
N LEU A 57 10.61 10.90 -8.24
CA LEU A 57 9.46 11.45 -8.95
C LEU A 57 9.86 12.28 -10.17
N GLU A 58 10.97 13.03 -10.09
CA GLU A 58 11.52 13.74 -11.23
C GLU A 58 11.97 12.79 -12.34
N ALA A 59 12.58 11.66 -11.98
CA ALA A 59 13.00 10.61 -12.91
C ALA A 59 11.82 9.78 -13.47
N ASN A 60 10.67 9.80 -12.80
CA ASN A 60 9.47 9.03 -13.17
C ASN A 60 8.24 9.96 -13.24
N PRO A 61 8.11 10.80 -14.26
CA PRO A 61 7.06 11.84 -14.34
C PRO A 61 5.64 11.29 -14.44
N THR A 62 5.47 10.02 -14.75
CA THR A 62 4.17 9.35 -14.77
C THR A 62 3.66 8.93 -13.38
N VAL A 63 4.51 9.00 -12.36
CA VAL A 63 4.16 8.66 -10.98
C VAL A 63 3.74 9.90 -10.22
N ARG A 64 2.58 9.85 -9.59
CA ARG A 64 2.04 10.90 -8.73
C ARG A 64 1.71 10.34 -7.36
N ILE A 65 2.23 10.96 -6.31
CA ILE A 65 1.95 10.56 -4.93
C ILE A 65 0.93 11.52 -4.33
N HIS A 66 -0.12 10.95 -3.73
CA HIS A 66 -1.14 11.66 -2.97
C HIS A 66 -1.02 11.25 -1.51
N TYR A 67 -0.74 12.20 -0.64
CA TYR A 67 -0.62 11.92 0.79
C TYR A 67 -1.96 12.08 1.49
N THR A 68 -2.28 11.15 2.39
CA THR A 68 -3.46 11.28 3.25
C THR A 68 -3.23 12.42 4.25
N PRO A 69 -4.29 13.15 4.67
CA PRO A 69 -4.17 14.13 5.73
C PRO A 69 -3.65 13.52 7.02
N THR A 70 -3.02 14.33 7.85
CA THR A 70 -2.58 13.91 9.19
C THR A 70 -3.76 13.33 9.98
N TYR A 71 -3.53 12.21 10.66
CA TYR A 71 -4.56 11.44 11.40
C TYR A 71 -5.71 10.87 10.55
N SER A 72 -5.53 10.77 9.24
CA SER A 72 -6.54 10.26 8.31
C SER A 72 -6.05 9.06 7.49
N SER A 73 -5.20 8.22 8.07
CA SER A 73 -4.67 7.00 7.41
C SER A 73 -5.77 6.04 6.94
N TRP A 74 -6.94 6.06 7.58
CA TRP A 74 -8.12 5.30 7.19
C TRP A 74 -8.63 5.60 5.78
N LEU A 75 -8.24 6.72 5.18
CA LEU A 75 -8.50 7.06 3.77
C LEU A 75 -7.66 6.21 2.80
N ASN A 76 -6.60 5.56 3.29
CA ASN A 76 -5.79 4.67 2.48
C ASN A 76 -6.37 3.26 2.50
N GLN A 77 -6.82 2.76 1.34
CA GLN A 77 -7.47 1.43 1.25
C GLN A 77 -6.60 0.28 1.73
N VAL A 78 -5.28 0.40 1.66
CA VAL A 78 -4.38 -0.64 2.16
C VAL A 78 -4.54 -0.89 3.66
N GLU A 79 -5.00 0.09 4.42
CA GLU A 79 -5.28 -0.07 5.86
C GLU A 79 -6.41 -1.09 6.11
N ILE A 80 -7.41 -1.14 5.24
CA ILE A 80 -8.48 -2.15 5.30
C ILE A 80 -7.88 -3.54 5.11
N TRP A 81 -6.95 -3.66 4.17
CA TRP A 81 -6.28 -4.92 3.89
C TRP A 81 -5.34 -5.33 5.04
N PHE A 82 -4.63 -4.40 5.67
CA PHE A 82 -3.85 -4.67 6.89
C PHE A 82 -4.71 -5.22 8.03
N SER A 83 -5.92 -4.75 8.18
CA SER A 83 -6.87 -5.31 9.16
C SER A 83 -7.22 -6.77 8.86
N LYS A 84 -7.29 -7.17 7.59
CA LYS A 84 -7.49 -8.57 7.20
C LYS A 84 -6.28 -9.43 7.56
N ILE A 85 -5.07 -8.96 7.27
CA ILE A 85 -3.83 -9.65 7.66
C ILE A 85 -3.75 -9.83 9.16
N GLN A 86 -4.04 -8.78 9.92
CA GLN A 86 -4.04 -8.84 11.38
C GLN A 86 -4.95 -9.95 11.91
N ARG A 87 -6.14 -10.08 11.35
CA ARG A 87 -7.12 -11.08 11.77
C ARG A 87 -6.80 -12.49 11.28
N HIS A 88 -6.37 -12.63 10.03
CA HIS A 88 -6.24 -13.94 9.39
C HIS A 88 -4.87 -14.60 9.60
N VAL A 89 -3.83 -13.81 9.78
CA VAL A 89 -2.44 -14.32 9.88
C VAL A 89 -1.86 -14.05 11.26
N ILE A 90 -1.81 -12.79 11.69
CA ILE A 90 -1.05 -12.40 12.88
C ILE A 90 -1.73 -12.89 14.16
N SER A 91 -3.02 -12.66 14.32
CA SER A 91 -3.76 -13.03 15.54
C SER A 91 -3.89 -14.54 15.75
N ARG A 92 -3.81 -15.34 14.71
CA ARG A 92 -4.01 -16.79 14.74
C ARG A 92 -2.73 -17.57 14.50
N GLY A 93 -1.65 -16.90 14.17
CA GLY A 93 -0.38 -17.54 13.82
C GLY A 93 0.55 -17.73 15.01
N VAL A 94 1.33 -18.80 14.95
CA VAL A 94 2.52 -18.98 15.79
C VAL A 94 3.73 -18.82 14.87
N PHE A 95 4.67 -17.96 15.26
CA PHE A 95 5.83 -17.63 14.47
C PHE A 95 7.10 -17.97 15.24
N THR A 96 8.02 -18.68 14.60
CA THR A 96 9.28 -19.13 15.21
C THR A 96 10.41 -18.12 15.00
N SER A 97 10.27 -17.22 14.02
CA SER A 97 11.27 -16.19 13.68
C SER A 97 10.63 -15.12 12.80
N GLU A 98 11.34 -14.00 12.61
CA GLU A 98 10.95 -12.96 11.63
C GLU A 98 10.88 -13.51 10.20
N LYS A 99 11.81 -14.40 9.85
CA LYS A 99 11.79 -15.08 8.53
C LYS A 99 10.57 -15.97 8.36
N ASP A 100 10.15 -16.67 9.41
CA ASP A 100 8.94 -17.49 9.40
C ASP A 100 7.69 -16.63 9.24
N LEU A 101 7.60 -15.51 9.94
CA LEU A 101 6.53 -14.54 9.79
C LEU A 101 6.47 -14.00 8.35
N ALA A 102 7.59 -13.54 7.81
CA ALA A 102 7.68 -13.01 6.46
C ALA A 102 7.24 -14.05 5.41
N ARG A 103 7.69 -15.30 5.56
CA ARG A 103 7.29 -16.40 4.67
C ARG A 103 5.79 -16.67 4.70
N LYS A 104 5.18 -16.66 5.89
CA LYS A 104 3.74 -16.90 6.06
C LYS A 104 2.91 -15.74 5.53
N LEU A 105 3.34 -14.50 5.73
CA LEU A 105 2.73 -13.31 5.14
C LEU A 105 2.76 -13.36 3.61
N MET A 106 3.92 -13.66 3.02
CA MET A 106 4.05 -13.73 1.57
C MET A 106 3.22 -14.88 0.96
N ARG A 107 3.11 -16.00 1.67
CA ARG A 107 2.21 -17.11 1.28
C ARG A 107 0.74 -16.67 1.27
N TYR A 108 0.33 -15.98 2.33
CA TYR A 108 -1.04 -15.44 2.42
C TYR A 108 -1.32 -14.47 1.27
N ILE A 109 -0.41 -13.57 0.96
CA ILE A 109 -0.54 -12.60 -0.13
C ILE A 109 -0.67 -13.30 -1.49
N ARG A 110 0.16 -14.30 -1.76
CA ARG A 110 0.06 -15.08 -3.00
C ARG A 110 -1.30 -15.77 -3.14
N ASN A 111 -1.80 -16.35 -2.06
CA ASN A 111 -3.12 -16.98 -2.07
C ASN A 111 -4.24 -15.95 -2.21
N TYR A 112 -4.13 -14.82 -1.52
CA TYR A 112 -5.08 -13.72 -1.64
C TYR A 112 -5.17 -13.19 -3.07
N ASN A 113 -4.04 -13.02 -3.74
CA ASN A 113 -3.99 -12.49 -5.10
C ASN A 113 -4.64 -13.41 -6.14
N LYS A 114 -4.76 -14.71 -5.89
CA LYS A 114 -5.43 -15.65 -6.80
C LYS A 114 -6.91 -15.31 -7.00
N THR A 115 -7.56 -14.77 -5.99
CA THR A 115 -8.97 -14.40 -5.98
C THR A 115 -9.20 -12.95 -5.57
N ALA A 116 -8.21 -12.10 -5.76
CA ALA A 116 -8.29 -10.70 -5.39
C ALA A 116 -9.37 -9.98 -6.18
N THR A 117 -10.16 -9.19 -5.47
CA THR A 117 -11.18 -8.31 -6.03
C THR A 117 -11.01 -6.90 -5.45
N PRO A 118 -11.43 -5.85 -6.18
CA PRO A 118 -11.40 -4.50 -5.65
C PRO A 118 -12.15 -4.40 -4.32
N ILE A 119 -11.58 -3.69 -3.37
CA ILE A 119 -12.26 -3.41 -2.11
C ILE A 119 -13.38 -2.41 -2.37
N ARG A 120 -14.60 -2.81 -2.05
CA ARG A 120 -15.74 -1.91 -2.12
C ARG A 120 -15.71 -0.98 -0.91
N TRP A 121 -15.65 0.31 -1.14
CA TRP A 121 -15.69 1.31 -0.08
C TRP A 121 -17.13 1.49 0.38
N ILE A 122 -17.44 0.98 1.58
CA ILE A 122 -18.75 1.19 2.20
C ILE A 122 -18.54 2.08 3.41
N TYR A 123 -19.05 3.30 3.32
CA TYR A 123 -19.03 4.24 4.43
C TYR A 123 -20.33 4.11 5.22
N LYS A 124 -20.25 3.62 6.48
CA LYS A 124 -21.45 3.40 7.31
C LYS A 124 -21.79 4.55 8.24
N ASN A 125 -20.93 5.55 8.37
CA ASN A 125 -21.15 6.64 9.33
C ASN A 125 -21.57 7.91 8.60
N VAL A 126 -22.84 8.26 8.74
CA VAL A 126 -23.48 9.43 8.08
C VAL A 126 -22.86 10.76 8.55
N ALA A 127 -22.31 10.81 9.78
CA ALA A 127 -21.69 12.02 10.34
C ALA A 127 -20.33 12.37 9.70
N HIS A 128 -19.72 11.46 8.97
CA HIS A 128 -18.41 11.62 8.34
C HIS A 128 -18.47 11.39 6.83
N LYS A 129 -19.56 11.76 6.20
CA LYS A 129 -19.65 11.72 4.73
C LYS A 129 -18.61 12.67 4.13
N ILE A 130 -17.45 12.12 3.81
CA ILE A 130 -16.59 12.75 2.81
C ILE A 130 -17.27 12.46 1.48
N ILE A 131 -17.84 13.47 0.88
CA ILE A 131 -18.23 13.43 -0.52
C ILE A 131 -16.90 13.35 -1.27
N PRO A 132 -16.60 12.28 -2.00
CA PRO A 132 -15.44 12.29 -2.86
C PRO A 132 -15.67 13.47 -3.81
N SER A 133 -14.84 14.49 -3.69
CA SER A 133 -14.74 15.44 -4.79
C SER A 133 -14.34 14.58 -5.98
N ALA A 134 -15.17 14.58 -7.00
CA ALA A 134 -14.89 13.89 -8.25
C ALA A 134 -13.55 14.39 -8.77
N ILE A 135 -12.57 13.52 -8.74
CA ILE A 135 -11.30 13.70 -9.43
C ILE A 135 -11.36 12.87 -10.68
#